data_be9d47771770aba2afff8e7966f30b05
#
_entry.id   be9d47771770aba2afff8e7966f30b05
#
_cell.length_a   1.000
_cell.length_b   1.000
_cell.length_c   1.000
_cell.angle_alpha   90.00
_cell.angle_beta   90.00
_cell.angle_gamma   90.00
#
_symmetry.space_group_name_H-M   'P 1'
#
loop_
_entity.id
_entity.type
_entity.pdbx_description
1 polymer ?
#
loop_
_entity_poly.entity_id
_entity_poly.type
_entity_poly.pdbx_seq_one_letter_code
_entity_poly.pdbx_strand_id
1 'polypeptide(L)'
;LTCFYDDLIHGRAMPPKFASKSLADIDTLVALALHQDPGLLVCPNALKLVTAADLVHRRGAVGMAHVDPELTQFFRFLRGLFKGVPQGLDNLMVQAVSYLQDYIGNDRLPQMGREPDPPTVLDTGSRGFVVAETGGSLGEAWVHLFRAGHLRGVVVSQERAGRRFVLGARKGPYVAFQLDTAAGLLNEVERAMGELPEWKSDALWLYGPPDGTVMLVTHMLEVLVRV
;
A
#
# COMPACT_ATOMS: atom_id res chain seq x y z
N LEU A 1 12.23 7.31 8.85
CA LEU A 1 13.22 7.71 7.80
C LEU A 1 13.65 9.18 7.96
N THR A 2 12.73 10.11 8.25
CA THR A 2 13.05 11.55 8.40
C THR A 2 14.10 11.82 9.49
N CYS A 3 14.00 11.14 10.65
CA CYS A 3 15.01 11.24 11.72
C CYS A 3 16.39 10.71 11.27
N PHE A 4 16.39 9.61 10.50
CA PHE A 4 17.63 9.06 9.95
C PHE A 4 18.29 10.01 8.93
N TYR A 5 17.48 10.67 8.11
CA TYR A 5 17.96 11.70 7.16
C TYR A 5 18.58 12.90 7.90
N ASP A 6 17.94 13.37 8.98
CA ASP A 6 18.48 14.43 9.83
C ASP A 6 19.81 14.01 10.49
N ASP A 7 19.89 12.78 10.99
CA ASP A 7 21.12 12.23 11.57
C ASP A 7 22.25 12.08 10.53
N LEU A 8 21.93 11.74 9.27
CA LEU A 8 22.91 11.72 8.18
C LEU A 8 23.48 13.10 7.91
N ILE A 9 22.61 14.14 7.79
CA ILE A 9 23.05 15.53 7.56
C ILE A 9 24.00 15.99 8.66
N HIS A 10 23.79 15.57 9.91
CA HIS A 10 24.60 15.94 11.05
C HIS A 10 25.76 14.97 11.35
N GLY A 11 26.01 13.97 10.50
CA GLY A 11 27.06 12.99 10.69
C GLY A 11 26.88 12.06 11.88
N ARG A 12 25.63 11.89 12.37
CA ARG A 12 25.28 11.05 13.53
C ARG A 12 24.69 9.70 13.16
N ALA A 13 24.40 9.47 11.89
CA ALA A 13 23.70 8.28 11.44
C ALA A 13 24.58 7.02 11.59
N MET A 14 24.01 6.00 12.22
CA MET A 14 24.57 4.65 12.19
C MET A 14 24.12 3.92 10.93
N PRO A 15 24.90 2.94 10.43
CA PRO A 15 24.48 2.12 9.30
C PRO A 15 23.09 1.51 9.56
N PRO A 16 22.19 1.57 8.56
CA PRO A 16 20.87 0.98 8.71
C PRO A 16 21.00 -0.53 8.99
N LYS A 17 20.33 -1.00 10.05
CA LYS A 17 20.27 -2.42 10.39
C LYS A 17 19.18 -3.08 9.56
N PHE A 18 19.56 -3.98 8.68
CA PHE A 18 18.63 -4.73 7.85
C PHE A 18 18.18 -6.01 8.56
N ALA A 19 16.89 -6.11 8.88
CA ALA A 19 16.27 -7.40 9.13
C ALA A 19 15.88 -8.02 7.78
N SER A 20 16.13 -9.29 7.58
CA SER A 20 15.87 -10.01 6.31
C SER A 20 14.44 -9.88 5.75
N LYS A 21 13.48 -9.49 6.57
CA LYS A 21 12.08 -9.25 6.18
C LYS A 21 11.78 -7.83 5.68
N SER A 22 12.70 -6.88 5.85
CA SER A 22 12.48 -5.46 5.51
C SER A 22 13.16 -5.01 4.22
N LEU A 23 13.81 -5.92 3.48
CA LEU A 23 14.57 -5.59 2.27
C LEU A 23 13.71 -5.01 1.13
N ALA A 24 12.42 -5.31 1.12
CA ALA A 24 11.47 -4.72 0.16
C ALA A 24 10.82 -3.42 0.68
N ASP A 25 11.25 -2.92 1.83
CA ASP A 25 10.70 -1.69 2.41
C ASP A 25 11.41 -0.47 1.81
N ILE A 26 10.63 0.43 1.21
CA ILE A 26 11.15 1.57 0.44
C ILE A 26 11.97 2.51 1.33
N ASP A 27 11.56 2.75 2.57
CA ASP A 27 12.31 3.65 3.47
C ASP A 27 13.67 3.06 3.86
N THR A 28 13.77 1.74 4.00
CA THR A 28 15.04 1.04 4.22
C THR A 28 15.97 1.17 3.02
N LEU A 29 15.45 1.01 1.79
CA LEU A 29 16.24 1.16 0.58
C LEU A 29 16.74 2.60 0.38
N VAL A 30 15.88 3.59 0.65
CA VAL A 30 16.25 5.02 0.60
C VAL A 30 17.32 5.35 1.64
N ALA A 31 17.17 4.84 2.88
CA ALA A 31 18.17 5.01 3.93
C ALA A 31 19.54 4.44 3.51
N LEU A 32 19.55 3.26 2.87
CA LEU A 32 20.76 2.62 2.39
C LEU A 32 21.42 3.43 1.28
N ALA A 33 20.64 3.90 0.29
CA ALA A 33 21.14 4.70 -0.83
C ALA A 33 21.85 5.97 -0.34
N LEU A 34 21.24 6.69 0.60
CA LEU A 34 21.80 7.92 1.18
C LEU A 34 22.99 7.65 2.11
N HIS A 35 23.00 6.52 2.81
CA HIS A 35 24.13 6.14 3.67
C HIS A 35 25.37 5.76 2.85
N GLN A 36 25.18 5.08 1.71
CA GLN A 36 26.29 4.70 0.82
C GLN A 36 26.88 5.88 0.06
N ASP A 37 26.06 6.89 -0.25
CA ASP A 37 26.52 8.12 -0.91
C ASP A 37 25.94 9.36 -0.20
N PRO A 38 26.61 9.83 0.87
CA PRO A 38 26.19 11.04 1.58
C PRO A 38 26.22 12.32 0.74
N GLY A 39 26.95 12.34 -0.39
CA GLY A 39 26.95 13.46 -1.32
C GLY A 39 25.58 13.74 -1.93
N LEU A 40 24.70 12.76 -1.96
CA LEU A 40 23.32 12.90 -2.44
C LEU A 40 22.40 13.70 -1.52
N LEU A 41 22.78 13.91 -0.25
CA LEU A 41 21.95 14.62 0.74
C LEU A 41 21.64 16.06 0.34
N VAL A 42 22.51 16.69 -0.44
CA VAL A 42 22.31 18.07 -0.93
C VAL A 42 21.43 18.15 -2.18
N CYS A 43 21.07 17.01 -2.76
CA CYS A 43 20.23 16.97 -3.95
C CYS A 43 18.76 17.23 -3.58
N PRO A 44 18.02 18.05 -4.34
CA PRO A 44 16.62 18.35 -4.06
C PRO A 44 15.71 17.11 -3.97
N ASN A 45 16.00 16.10 -4.79
CA ASN A 45 15.25 14.84 -4.83
C ASN A 45 15.44 13.98 -3.58
N ALA A 46 16.52 14.16 -2.80
CA ALA A 46 16.74 13.39 -1.58
C ALA A 46 15.61 13.62 -0.57
N LEU A 47 15.31 14.88 -0.24
CA LEU A 47 14.24 15.21 0.70
C LEU A 47 12.87 14.81 0.16
N LYS A 48 12.61 15.02 -1.14
CA LYS A 48 11.37 14.60 -1.81
C LYS A 48 11.16 13.09 -1.64
N LEU A 49 12.19 12.29 -1.90
CA LEU A 49 12.14 10.82 -1.81
C LEU A 49 11.97 10.34 -0.36
N VAL A 50 12.73 10.92 0.59
CA VAL A 50 12.63 10.61 2.02
C VAL A 50 11.21 10.86 2.54
N THR A 51 10.65 12.02 2.20
CA THR A 51 9.29 12.39 2.63
C THR A 51 8.24 11.45 2.05
N ALA A 52 8.36 11.11 0.76
CA ALA A 52 7.45 10.19 0.09
C ALA A 52 7.55 8.77 0.66
N ALA A 53 8.76 8.26 0.90
CA ALA A 53 8.98 6.92 1.46
C ALA A 53 8.41 6.81 2.89
N ASP A 54 8.68 7.81 3.75
CA ASP A 54 8.18 7.87 5.12
C ASP A 54 6.62 7.93 5.15
N LEU A 55 6.02 8.68 4.22
CA LEU A 55 4.57 8.76 4.10
C LEU A 55 3.96 7.41 3.70
N VAL A 56 4.57 6.71 2.75
CA VAL A 56 4.13 5.38 2.32
C VAL A 56 4.30 4.35 3.42
N HIS A 57 5.44 4.38 4.14
CA HIS A 57 5.70 3.49 5.28
C HIS A 57 4.63 3.63 6.37
N ARG A 58 4.32 4.88 6.76
CA ARG A 58 3.36 5.15 7.85
C ARG A 58 1.90 4.93 7.48
N ARG A 59 1.51 5.13 6.23
CA ARG A 59 0.11 5.19 5.81
C ARG A 59 -0.26 4.21 4.69
N GLY A 60 0.67 3.38 4.24
CA GLY A 60 0.41 2.39 3.18
C GLY A 60 -0.22 3.01 1.93
N ALA A 61 -1.32 2.44 1.44
CA ALA A 61 -2.01 2.92 0.23
C ALA A 61 -2.55 4.36 0.38
N VAL A 62 -2.96 4.77 1.57
CA VAL A 62 -3.36 6.17 1.83
C VAL A 62 -2.18 7.10 1.61
N GLY A 63 -0.99 6.75 2.15
CA GLY A 63 0.24 7.50 1.93
C GLY A 63 0.62 7.53 0.46
N MET A 64 0.57 6.39 -0.22
CA MET A 64 0.90 6.27 -1.64
C MET A 64 -0.03 7.10 -2.54
N ALA A 65 -1.29 7.27 -2.17
CA ALA A 65 -2.24 8.12 -2.90
C ALA A 65 -1.87 9.62 -2.85
N HIS A 66 -1.10 10.05 -1.85
CA HIS A 66 -0.62 11.43 -1.72
C HIS A 66 0.79 11.65 -2.31
N VAL A 67 1.47 10.58 -2.69
CA VAL A 67 2.77 10.66 -3.38
C VAL A 67 2.52 10.94 -4.87
N ASP A 68 3.44 11.68 -5.46
CA ASP A 68 3.49 11.91 -6.91
C ASP A 68 3.31 10.61 -7.71
N PRO A 69 2.48 10.57 -8.77
CA PRO A 69 2.23 9.36 -9.55
C PRO A 69 3.50 8.68 -10.06
N GLU A 70 4.48 9.44 -10.51
CA GLU A 70 5.75 8.93 -11.03
C GLU A 70 6.57 8.26 -9.94
N LEU A 71 6.69 8.89 -8.75
CA LEU A 71 7.31 8.27 -7.58
C LEU A 71 6.53 7.05 -7.08
N THR A 72 5.21 7.09 -7.14
CA THR A 72 4.40 5.91 -6.80
C THR A 72 4.73 4.74 -7.71
N GLN A 73 4.85 4.98 -9.02
CA GLN A 73 5.21 3.96 -10.00
C GLN A 73 6.65 3.47 -9.77
N PHE A 74 7.55 4.36 -9.42
CA PHE A 74 8.92 4.00 -9.05
C PHE A 74 8.97 3.11 -7.81
N PHE A 75 8.22 3.41 -6.76
CA PHE A 75 8.14 2.57 -5.57
C PHE A 75 7.53 1.18 -5.87
N ARG A 76 6.53 1.10 -6.75
CA ARG A 76 6.01 -0.18 -7.24
C ARG A 76 7.08 -0.99 -7.98
N PHE A 77 7.81 -0.33 -8.86
CA PHE A 77 8.91 -0.94 -9.60
C PHE A 77 9.96 -1.51 -8.63
N LEU A 78 10.44 -0.72 -7.67
CA LEU A 78 11.41 -1.18 -6.67
C LEU A 78 10.90 -2.38 -5.87
N ARG A 79 9.66 -2.35 -5.39
CA ARG A 79 9.04 -3.50 -4.71
C ARG A 79 8.92 -4.72 -5.61
N GLY A 80 8.65 -4.49 -6.89
CA GLY A 80 8.55 -5.55 -7.91
C GLY A 80 9.84 -6.33 -8.08
N LEU A 81 11.01 -5.69 -7.93
CA LEU A 81 12.32 -6.35 -8.01
C LEU A 81 12.46 -7.51 -7.00
N PHE A 82 11.86 -7.38 -5.82
CA PHE A 82 11.97 -8.36 -4.73
C PHE A 82 10.84 -9.39 -4.71
N LYS A 83 9.86 -9.27 -5.61
CA LYS A 83 8.69 -10.16 -5.62
C LYS A 83 9.05 -11.55 -6.14
N GLY A 84 8.91 -12.57 -5.27
CA GLY A 84 9.07 -13.97 -5.66
C GLY A 84 10.51 -14.45 -5.80
N VAL A 85 11.50 -13.70 -5.31
CA VAL A 85 12.92 -14.05 -5.43
C VAL A 85 13.48 -14.52 -4.08
N PRO A 86 13.68 -15.83 -3.88
CA PRO A 86 14.26 -16.37 -2.65
C PRO A 86 15.80 -16.29 -2.60
N GLN A 87 16.48 -16.06 -3.74
CA GLN A 87 17.94 -16.03 -3.85
C GLN A 87 18.41 -14.81 -4.65
N GLY A 88 19.60 -14.30 -4.36
CA GLY A 88 20.18 -13.14 -5.08
C GLY A 88 19.72 -11.78 -4.55
N LEU A 89 19.24 -11.72 -3.31
CA LEU A 89 18.80 -10.48 -2.64
C LEU A 89 19.86 -9.39 -2.68
N ASP A 90 21.15 -9.72 -2.52
CA ASP A 90 22.24 -8.73 -2.51
C ASP A 90 22.38 -8.00 -3.85
N ASN A 91 22.27 -8.73 -4.96
CA ASN A 91 22.34 -8.12 -6.29
C ASN A 91 21.13 -7.22 -6.57
N LEU A 92 19.94 -7.64 -6.13
CA LEU A 92 18.72 -6.83 -6.28
C LEU A 92 18.74 -5.60 -5.38
N MET A 93 19.35 -5.69 -4.20
CA MET A 93 19.58 -4.52 -3.33
C MET A 93 20.54 -3.52 -3.98
N VAL A 94 21.67 -3.98 -4.49
CA VAL A 94 22.62 -3.13 -5.22
C VAL A 94 21.93 -2.43 -6.39
N GLN A 95 21.13 -3.17 -7.14
CA GLN A 95 20.36 -2.62 -8.26
C GLN A 95 19.32 -1.59 -7.82
N ALA A 96 18.53 -1.89 -6.78
CA ALA A 96 17.54 -0.97 -6.23
C ALA A 96 18.16 0.31 -5.70
N VAL A 97 19.30 0.19 -4.99
CA VAL A 97 20.07 1.32 -4.48
C VAL A 97 20.62 2.17 -5.64
N SER A 98 21.15 1.55 -6.68
CA SER A 98 21.65 2.26 -7.88
C SER A 98 20.53 3.08 -8.54
N TYR A 99 19.31 2.53 -8.69
CA TYR A 99 18.18 3.28 -9.24
C TYR A 99 17.77 4.47 -8.35
N LEU A 100 17.84 4.30 -7.02
CA LEU A 100 17.55 5.39 -6.08
C LEU A 100 18.61 6.49 -6.16
N GLN A 101 19.89 6.13 -6.23
CA GLN A 101 20.99 7.08 -6.38
C GLN A 101 20.92 7.83 -7.72
N ASP A 102 20.58 7.15 -8.82
CA ASP A 102 20.36 7.78 -10.13
C ASP A 102 19.18 8.76 -10.09
N TYR A 103 18.08 8.41 -9.43
CA TYR A 103 16.95 9.34 -9.28
C TYR A 103 17.35 10.55 -8.43
N ILE A 104 18.02 10.34 -7.29
CA ILE A 104 18.39 11.42 -6.38
C ILE A 104 19.38 12.38 -7.06
N GLY A 105 20.44 11.84 -7.67
CA GLY A 105 21.54 12.64 -8.22
C GLY A 105 21.28 13.21 -9.61
N ASN A 106 20.56 12.47 -10.45
CA ASN A 106 20.43 12.76 -11.88
C ASN A 106 18.98 12.95 -12.35
N ASP A 107 18.00 12.85 -11.45
CA ASP A 107 16.55 12.87 -11.77
C ASP A 107 16.16 11.81 -12.83
N ARG A 108 16.85 10.66 -12.81
CA ARG A 108 16.63 9.57 -13.76
C ARG A 108 15.83 8.45 -13.14
N LEU A 109 14.71 8.13 -13.76
CA LEU A 109 13.91 6.97 -13.41
C LEU A 109 14.20 5.81 -14.36
N PRO A 110 14.16 4.55 -13.88
CA PRO A 110 14.27 3.38 -14.75
C PRO A 110 13.04 3.28 -15.66
N GLN A 111 13.15 2.48 -16.72
CA GLN A 111 11.98 2.15 -17.52
C GLN A 111 11.01 1.31 -16.67
N MET A 112 9.92 1.92 -16.31
CA MET A 112 8.88 1.31 -15.47
C MET A 112 7.76 0.70 -16.33
N GLY A 113 7.16 -0.37 -15.84
CA GLY A 113 5.96 -0.96 -16.47
C GLY A 113 4.77 0.00 -16.45
N ARG A 114 3.71 -0.37 -17.18
CA ARG A 114 2.46 0.39 -17.20
C ARG A 114 1.84 0.47 -15.80
N GLU A 115 1.22 1.60 -15.49
CA GLU A 115 0.42 1.74 -14.28
C GLU A 115 -0.72 0.70 -14.25
N PRO A 116 -1.01 0.07 -13.09
CA PRO A 116 -2.14 -0.85 -12.96
C PRO A 116 -3.44 -0.19 -13.40
N ASP A 117 -4.30 -0.95 -14.05
CA ASP A 117 -5.61 -0.46 -14.45
C ASP A 117 -6.43 -0.05 -13.22
N PRO A 118 -7.18 1.06 -13.31
CA PRO A 118 -8.02 1.51 -12.21
C PRO A 118 -9.12 0.48 -11.92
N PRO A 119 -9.61 0.38 -10.66
CA PRO A 119 -10.72 -0.49 -10.34
C PRO A 119 -12.01 -0.01 -10.99
N THR A 120 -12.91 -0.94 -11.29
CA THR A 120 -14.26 -0.64 -11.75
C THR A 120 -15.12 -0.29 -10.54
N VAL A 121 -15.63 0.94 -10.49
CA VAL A 121 -16.58 1.35 -9.45
C VAL A 121 -17.94 0.71 -9.76
N LEU A 122 -18.43 -0.12 -8.82
CA LEU A 122 -19.70 -0.82 -8.93
C LEU A 122 -20.84 0.01 -8.33
N ASP A 123 -20.56 0.68 -7.22
CA ASP A 123 -21.53 1.53 -6.52
C ASP A 123 -20.82 2.67 -5.76
N THR A 124 -21.44 3.82 -5.75
CA THR A 124 -21.12 4.94 -4.86
C THR A 124 -22.30 5.11 -3.93
N GLY A 125 -22.32 4.32 -2.86
CA GLY A 125 -23.39 4.31 -1.87
C GLY A 125 -23.60 5.67 -1.20
N SER A 126 -24.70 5.77 -0.49
CA SER A 126 -25.01 6.95 0.31
C SER A 126 -23.83 7.32 1.23
N ARG A 127 -23.56 8.61 1.39
CA ARG A 127 -22.49 9.15 2.24
C ARG A 127 -21.05 8.92 1.74
N GLY A 128 -20.83 8.74 0.42
CA GLY A 128 -19.48 8.61 -0.15
C GLY A 128 -18.78 7.28 0.14
N PHE A 129 -19.54 6.24 0.43
CA PHE A 129 -19.04 4.87 0.51
C PHE A 129 -18.88 4.33 -0.92
N VAL A 130 -17.70 3.81 -1.25
CA VAL A 130 -17.44 3.24 -2.57
C VAL A 130 -17.34 1.73 -2.50
N VAL A 131 -17.90 1.07 -3.52
CA VAL A 131 -17.66 -0.34 -3.80
C VAL A 131 -17.05 -0.45 -5.18
N ALA A 132 -15.92 -1.13 -5.27
CA ALA A 132 -15.22 -1.30 -6.52
C ALA A 132 -14.71 -2.72 -6.69
N GLU A 133 -14.60 -3.17 -7.93
CA GLU A 133 -14.01 -4.45 -8.30
C GLU A 133 -12.69 -4.26 -9.02
N THR A 134 -11.73 -5.14 -8.78
CA THR A 134 -10.42 -5.12 -9.45
C THR A 134 -9.96 -6.50 -9.89
N GLY A 135 -9.36 -6.57 -11.07
CA GLY A 135 -8.61 -7.75 -11.51
C GLY A 135 -7.18 -7.80 -10.98
N GLY A 136 -6.71 -6.69 -10.37
CA GLY A 136 -5.37 -6.50 -9.84
C GLY A 136 -5.27 -6.60 -8.32
N SER A 137 -4.31 -5.88 -7.76
CA SER A 137 -4.11 -5.82 -6.31
C SER A 137 -5.16 -4.94 -5.63
N LEU A 138 -5.77 -5.44 -4.55
CA LEU A 138 -6.74 -4.69 -3.74
C LEU A 138 -6.13 -3.40 -3.15
N GLY A 139 -4.87 -3.45 -2.72
CA GLY A 139 -4.18 -2.27 -2.19
C GLY A 139 -3.92 -1.20 -3.24
N GLU A 140 -3.59 -1.60 -4.48
CA GLU A 140 -3.41 -0.66 -5.59
C GLU A 140 -4.74 -0.04 -6.03
N ALA A 141 -5.81 -0.81 -6.05
CA ALA A 141 -7.15 -0.27 -6.30
C ALA A 141 -7.50 0.85 -5.30
N TRP A 142 -7.12 0.71 -4.03
CA TRP A 142 -7.30 1.76 -3.03
C TRP A 142 -6.46 3.01 -3.28
N VAL A 143 -5.27 2.90 -3.84
CA VAL A 143 -4.48 4.08 -4.26
C VAL A 143 -5.25 4.90 -5.29
N HIS A 144 -5.84 4.25 -6.30
CA HIS A 144 -6.66 4.92 -7.31
C HIS A 144 -7.90 5.57 -6.70
N LEU A 145 -8.64 4.86 -5.85
CA LEU A 145 -9.86 5.37 -5.22
C LEU A 145 -9.58 6.57 -4.29
N PHE A 146 -8.51 6.53 -3.50
CA PHE A 146 -8.13 7.66 -2.65
C PHE A 146 -7.68 8.88 -3.46
N ARG A 147 -7.03 8.69 -4.61
CA ARG A 147 -6.71 9.76 -5.57
C ARG A 147 -7.96 10.34 -6.22
N ALA A 148 -8.93 9.50 -6.54
CA ALA A 148 -10.23 9.92 -7.05
C ALA A 148 -11.13 10.63 -6.02
N GLY A 149 -10.65 10.74 -4.75
CA GLY A 149 -11.38 11.46 -3.70
C GLY A 149 -12.30 10.62 -2.84
N HIS A 150 -12.39 9.30 -3.07
CA HIS A 150 -13.14 8.42 -2.19
C HIS A 150 -12.48 8.34 -0.81
N LEU A 151 -13.28 8.29 0.25
CA LEU A 151 -12.78 8.36 1.62
C LEU A 151 -12.89 7.03 2.36
N ARG A 152 -13.79 6.15 1.92
CA ARG A 152 -14.09 4.87 2.58
C ARG A 152 -14.83 3.93 1.64
N GLY A 153 -14.82 2.65 1.96
CA GLY A 153 -15.54 1.65 1.18
C GLY A 153 -14.89 0.28 1.21
N VAL A 154 -15.21 -0.51 0.20
CA VAL A 154 -14.61 -1.83 -0.01
C VAL A 154 -14.20 -2.02 -1.47
N VAL A 155 -13.08 -2.71 -1.66
CA VAL A 155 -12.64 -3.22 -2.94
C VAL A 155 -12.71 -4.73 -2.89
N VAL A 156 -13.31 -5.32 -3.91
CA VAL A 156 -13.40 -6.76 -4.08
C VAL A 156 -12.56 -7.20 -5.27
N SER A 157 -11.95 -8.37 -5.19
CA SER A 157 -11.31 -8.99 -6.37
C SER A 157 -12.39 -9.52 -7.31
N GLN A 158 -12.03 -9.70 -8.56
CA GLN A 158 -12.82 -10.55 -9.46
C GLN A 158 -12.97 -11.96 -8.85
N GLU A 159 -14.11 -12.57 -9.09
CA GLU A 159 -14.39 -13.92 -8.58
C GLU A 159 -13.44 -14.95 -9.21
N ARG A 160 -12.87 -15.78 -8.34
CA ARG A 160 -12.04 -16.92 -8.74
C ARG A 160 -12.43 -18.14 -7.92
N ALA A 161 -12.80 -19.23 -8.59
CA ALA A 161 -13.26 -20.46 -7.96
C ALA A 161 -14.40 -20.25 -6.92
N GLY A 162 -15.34 -19.38 -7.23
CA GLY A 162 -16.48 -19.07 -6.35
C GLY A 162 -16.14 -18.21 -5.15
N ARG A 163 -14.91 -17.67 -5.06
CA ARG A 163 -14.48 -16.83 -3.94
C ARG A 163 -13.96 -15.48 -4.40
N ARG A 164 -14.12 -14.46 -3.55
CA ARG A 164 -13.57 -13.11 -3.70
C ARG A 164 -12.72 -12.72 -2.52
N PHE A 165 -11.63 -12.03 -2.79
CA PHE A 165 -10.86 -11.35 -1.74
C PHE A 165 -11.40 -9.95 -1.53
N VAL A 166 -11.40 -9.46 -0.31
CA VAL A 166 -12.00 -8.18 0.04
C VAL A 166 -11.03 -7.37 0.90
N LEU A 167 -10.93 -6.10 0.59
CA LEU A 167 -10.19 -5.12 1.39
C LEU A 167 -11.04 -3.86 1.54
N GLY A 168 -11.52 -3.63 2.75
CA GLY A 168 -12.14 -2.35 3.11
C GLY A 168 -11.11 -1.35 3.60
N ALA A 169 -11.39 -0.06 3.45
CA ALA A 169 -10.54 0.99 3.96
C ALA A 169 -11.29 2.28 4.32
N ARG A 170 -10.67 3.07 5.19
CA ARG A 170 -11.00 4.49 5.40
C ARG A 170 -9.73 5.34 5.32
N LYS A 171 -9.84 6.53 4.77
CA LYS A 171 -8.68 7.43 4.51
C LYS A 171 -8.05 7.99 5.79
N GLY A 172 -8.73 7.90 6.90
CA GLY A 172 -8.22 8.35 8.19
C GLY A 172 -9.14 8.01 9.35
N PRO A 173 -8.68 8.13 10.60
CA PRO A 173 -9.43 7.70 11.79
C PRO A 173 -10.72 8.50 12.02
N TYR A 174 -10.82 9.70 11.48
CA TYR A 174 -12.01 10.56 11.59
C TYR A 174 -13.07 10.32 10.52
N VAL A 175 -12.79 9.44 9.54
CA VAL A 175 -13.78 9.05 8.53
C VAL A 175 -14.75 8.07 9.18
N ALA A 176 -16.04 8.41 9.16
CA ALA A 176 -17.10 7.61 9.76
C ALA A 176 -17.26 6.27 9.02
N PHE A 177 -16.56 5.25 9.46
CA PHE A 177 -16.69 3.86 9.04
C PHE A 177 -16.16 2.98 10.17
N GLN A 178 -17.08 2.32 10.86
CA GLN A 178 -16.77 1.51 12.04
C GLN A 178 -16.28 0.12 11.61
N LEU A 179 -14.99 0.02 11.32
CA LEU A 179 -14.35 -1.18 10.75
C LEU A 179 -14.50 -2.41 11.65
N ASP A 180 -14.40 -2.24 12.99
CA ASP A 180 -14.56 -3.35 13.94
C ASP A 180 -16.02 -3.87 13.96
N THR A 181 -16.99 -2.95 13.93
CA THR A 181 -18.41 -3.32 13.84
C THR A 181 -18.70 -4.01 12.50
N ALA A 182 -18.13 -3.51 11.41
CA ALA A 182 -18.23 -4.14 10.09
C ALA A 182 -17.67 -5.56 10.10
N ALA A 183 -16.47 -5.76 10.64
CA ALA A 183 -15.86 -7.09 10.77
C ALA A 183 -16.72 -8.05 11.60
N GLY A 184 -17.27 -7.58 12.72
CA GLY A 184 -18.16 -8.34 13.57
C GLY A 184 -19.41 -8.84 12.84
N LEU A 185 -20.12 -7.92 12.16
CA LEU A 185 -21.32 -8.24 11.40
C LEU A 185 -21.04 -9.19 10.22
N LEU A 186 -19.96 -8.98 9.49
CA LEU A 186 -19.57 -9.86 8.39
C LEU A 186 -19.22 -11.26 8.89
N ASN A 187 -18.57 -11.38 10.05
CA ASN A 187 -18.31 -12.65 10.69
C ASN A 187 -19.60 -13.38 11.11
N GLU A 188 -20.65 -12.67 11.52
CA GLU A 188 -21.97 -13.27 11.81
C GLU A 188 -22.61 -13.83 10.54
N VAL A 189 -22.53 -13.10 9.43
CA VAL A 189 -23.02 -13.56 8.13
C VAL A 189 -22.28 -14.80 7.64
N GLU A 190 -20.93 -14.81 7.71
CA GLU A 190 -20.11 -15.99 7.34
C GLU A 190 -20.51 -17.23 8.14
N ARG A 191 -20.69 -17.09 9.48
CA ARG A 191 -21.17 -18.20 10.32
C ARG A 191 -22.55 -18.71 9.90
N ALA A 192 -23.45 -17.79 9.57
CA ALA A 192 -24.79 -18.16 9.11
C ALA A 192 -24.77 -18.89 7.77
N MET A 193 -23.73 -18.64 6.94
CA MET A 193 -23.49 -19.34 5.68
C MET A 193 -22.71 -20.66 5.85
N GLY A 194 -22.27 -21.00 7.08
CA GLY A 194 -21.46 -22.19 7.36
C GLY A 194 -19.97 -22.01 7.04
N GLU A 195 -19.51 -20.78 6.79
CA GLU A 195 -18.12 -20.44 6.52
C GLU A 195 -17.37 -20.05 7.81
N LEU A 196 -16.04 -20.08 7.76
CA LEU A 196 -15.20 -19.65 8.87
C LEU A 196 -15.19 -18.12 9.02
N PRO A 197 -15.47 -17.58 10.21
CA PRO A 197 -15.55 -16.14 10.43
C PRO A 197 -14.14 -15.54 10.63
N GLU A 198 -13.48 -15.15 9.58
CA GLU A 198 -12.09 -14.66 9.60
C GLU A 198 -11.92 -13.19 9.19
N TRP A 199 -13.00 -12.40 9.19
CA TRP A 199 -12.91 -10.97 8.98
C TRP A 199 -12.20 -10.29 10.15
N LYS A 200 -11.25 -9.43 9.83
CA LYS A 200 -10.42 -8.68 10.80
C LYS A 200 -10.38 -7.21 10.42
N SER A 201 -10.08 -6.37 11.40
CA SER A 201 -9.92 -4.93 11.20
C SER A 201 -8.75 -4.38 11.99
N ASP A 202 -8.29 -3.23 11.57
CA ASP A 202 -7.39 -2.36 12.30
C ASP A 202 -7.86 -0.89 12.20
N ALA A 203 -7.00 0.06 12.57
CA ALA A 203 -7.38 1.48 12.59
C ALA A 203 -7.82 2.04 11.23
N LEU A 204 -7.38 1.48 10.10
CA LEU A 204 -7.65 2.01 8.75
C LEU A 204 -8.22 0.98 7.78
N TRP A 205 -8.12 -0.32 8.10
CA TRP A 205 -8.40 -1.40 7.18
C TRP A 205 -9.39 -2.42 7.71
N LEU A 206 -10.16 -2.99 6.80
CA LEU A 206 -11.01 -4.16 7.00
C LEU A 206 -10.53 -5.27 6.06
N TYR A 207 -10.09 -6.37 6.62
CA TYR A 207 -9.55 -7.52 5.88
C TYR A 207 -10.60 -8.62 5.80
N GLY A 208 -10.90 -9.06 4.59
CA GLY A 208 -11.69 -10.27 4.37
C GLY A 208 -10.90 -11.54 4.73
N PRO A 209 -11.57 -12.69 4.74
CA PRO A 209 -10.95 -13.98 5.01
C PRO A 209 -9.73 -14.24 4.09
N PRO A 210 -8.64 -14.83 4.62
CA PRO A 210 -7.41 -15.06 3.85
C PRO A 210 -7.62 -16.00 2.66
N ASP A 211 -8.56 -16.91 2.75
CA ASP A 211 -8.94 -17.83 1.67
C ASP A 211 -10.05 -17.27 0.77
N GLY A 212 -10.44 -16.00 0.98
CA GLY A 212 -11.53 -15.35 0.29
C GLY A 212 -12.91 -15.71 0.85
N THR A 213 -13.93 -14.93 0.46
CA THR A 213 -15.34 -15.12 0.86
C THR A 213 -16.19 -15.58 -0.32
N VAL A 214 -17.21 -16.38 -0.04
CA VAL A 214 -18.30 -16.73 -0.97
C VAL A 214 -19.45 -15.73 -0.92
N MET A 215 -19.38 -14.77 0.01
CA MET A 215 -20.42 -13.75 0.19
C MET A 215 -20.57 -12.90 -1.06
N LEU A 216 -21.79 -12.70 -1.52
CA LEU A 216 -22.09 -11.82 -2.64
C LEU A 216 -21.82 -10.36 -2.24
N VAL A 217 -21.40 -9.55 -3.21
CA VAL A 217 -21.13 -8.10 -3.03
C VAL A 217 -22.39 -7.39 -2.47
N THR A 218 -23.57 -7.78 -2.94
CA THR A 218 -24.85 -7.24 -2.47
C THR A 218 -25.08 -7.51 -0.97
N HIS A 219 -24.79 -8.72 -0.49
CA HIS A 219 -24.91 -9.04 0.93
C HIS A 219 -23.87 -8.28 1.77
N MET A 220 -22.66 -8.13 1.29
CA MET A 220 -21.65 -7.28 1.96
C MET A 220 -22.15 -5.85 2.09
N LEU A 221 -22.75 -5.30 1.03
CA LEU A 221 -23.30 -3.94 1.03
C LEU A 221 -24.42 -3.78 2.06
N GLU A 222 -25.36 -4.71 2.15
CA GLU A 222 -26.44 -4.68 3.14
C GLU A 222 -25.93 -4.60 4.58
N VAL A 223 -24.78 -5.22 4.86
CA VAL A 223 -24.11 -5.16 6.16
C VAL A 223 -23.40 -3.82 6.33
N LEU A 224 -22.60 -3.42 5.34
CA LEU A 224 -21.68 -2.27 5.43
C LEU A 224 -22.40 -0.91 5.39
N VAL A 225 -23.58 -0.83 4.80
CA VAL A 225 -24.40 0.41 4.83
C VAL A 225 -24.93 0.72 6.24
N ARG A 226 -24.99 -0.28 7.14
CA ARG A 226 -25.46 -0.12 8.52
C ARG A 226 -24.39 0.43 9.48
N VAL A 227 -23.15 0.52 9.05
CA VAL A 227 -21.97 0.89 9.85
C VAL A 227 -21.36 2.20 9.33
#